data_ded07cff0b1b57f0bfffad8602b549b7
#
_entry.id   ded07cff0b1b57f0bfffad8602b549b7
#
_cell.length_a   1.000
_cell.length_b   1.000
_cell.length_c   1.000
_cell.angle_alpha   90.00
_cell.angle_beta   90.00
_cell.angle_gamma   90.00
#
_symmetry.space_group_name_H-M   'P 1'
#
loop_
_entity.id
_entity.type
_entity.pdbx_description
1 polymer ?
#
loop_
_entity_poly.entity_id
_entity_poly.type
_entity_poly.pdbx_seq_one_letter_code
_entity_poly.pdbx_strand_id
1 'polypeptide(L)'
;MRKLIENNKVAVLYSPGCGAGLYTWNDDKEKILDLIFLPELITYVLDVRKNEKQGYEIDLNKVINILNNYLELNINEDIDDYYYLSGIYKAQVQWLNQGAPFHIDVTDTGSEYIVTDFLYA
;
A
#
# COMPACT_ATOMS: atom_id res chain seq x y z
N MET A 1 -10.00 -11.53 3.54
CA MET A 1 -9.32 -10.33 2.98
C MET A 1 -10.05 -9.89 1.71
N ARG A 2 -10.46 -8.62 1.67
CA ARG A 2 -11.08 -8.06 0.47
C ARG A 2 -10.00 -7.52 -0.46
N LYS A 3 -10.26 -7.60 -1.76
CA LYS A 3 -9.35 -7.12 -2.80
C LYS A 3 -10.12 -6.31 -3.84
N LEU A 4 -9.47 -5.31 -4.40
CA LEU A 4 -10.03 -4.56 -5.53
C LEU A 4 -9.64 -5.28 -6.82
N ILE A 5 -10.64 -5.80 -7.53
CA ILE A 5 -10.43 -6.60 -8.74
C ILE A 5 -11.16 -5.93 -9.91
N GLU A 6 -10.43 -5.66 -11.00
CA GLU A 6 -10.97 -5.12 -12.24
C GLU A 6 -10.31 -5.81 -13.43
N ASN A 7 -11.10 -6.25 -14.40
CA ASN A 7 -10.60 -6.89 -15.63
C ASN A 7 -9.64 -8.06 -15.34
N ASN A 8 -9.97 -8.88 -14.36
CA ASN A 8 -9.16 -10.02 -13.90
C ASN A 8 -7.80 -9.63 -13.31
N LYS A 9 -7.66 -8.38 -12.88
CA LYS A 9 -6.46 -7.89 -12.21
C LYS A 9 -6.77 -7.45 -10.80
N VAL A 10 -5.82 -7.68 -9.91
CA VAL A 10 -5.89 -7.30 -8.49
C VAL A 10 -4.99 -6.10 -8.26
N ALA A 11 -5.53 -5.09 -7.59
CA ALA A 11 -4.75 -3.91 -7.19
C ALA A 11 -3.96 -4.18 -5.92
N VAL A 12 -2.68 -3.81 -5.94
CA VAL A 12 -1.77 -3.96 -4.79
C VAL A 12 -1.07 -2.63 -4.54
N LEU A 13 -1.04 -2.25 -3.26
CA LEU A 13 -0.37 -1.03 -2.82
C LEU A 13 1.09 -1.34 -2.46
N TYR A 14 2.01 -0.48 -2.87
CA TYR A 14 3.43 -0.59 -2.52
C TYR A 14 4.03 0.80 -2.45
N SER A 15 5.20 0.94 -1.83
CA SER A 15 5.86 2.25 -1.66
C SER A 15 7.20 2.29 -2.37
N PRO A 16 7.28 2.86 -3.59
CA PRO A 16 8.53 2.98 -4.32
C PRO A 16 9.42 4.14 -3.87
N GLY A 17 9.00 4.92 -2.89
CA GLY A 17 9.76 6.07 -2.40
C GLY A 17 11.02 5.64 -1.64
N CYS A 18 12.12 6.34 -1.88
CA CYS A 18 13.39 6.05 -1.21
C CYS A 18 13.28 6.28 0.31
N GLY A 19 13.77 5.33 1.08
CA GLY A 19 13.84 5.42 2.54
C GLY A 19 12.49 5.25 3.24
N ALA A 20 11.44 4.83 2.53
CA ALA A 20 10.11 4.73 3.09
C ALA A 20 9.41 3.46 2.60
N GLY A 21 9.52 2.39 3.33
CA GLY A 21 8.82 1.14 3.03
C GLY A 21 7.40 1.13 3.59
N LEU A 22 6.59 0.21 3.12
CA LEU A 22 5.25 -0.04 3.64
C LEU A 22 5.14 -1.50 4.06
N TYR A 23 5.06 -2.42 3.11
CA TYR A 23 5.03 -3.85 3.39
C TYR A 23 6.34 -4.35 4.02
N THR A 24 7.48 -3.94 3.46
CA THR A 24 8.79 -4.45 3.86
C THR A 24 9.23 -3.97 5.23
N TRP A 25 8.71 -2.82 5.69
CA TRP A 25 9.08 -2.22 6.98
C TRP A 25 8.22 -2.69 8.15
N ASN A 26 7.18 -3.46 7.89
CA ASN A 26 6.27 -3.91 8.92
C ASN A 26 6.52 -5.37 9.28
N ASP A 27 6.65 -5.65 10.59
CA ASP A 27 6.91 -6.99 11.10
C ASP A 27 5.66 -7.88 11.08
N ASP A 28 4.50 -7.28 11.27
CA ASP A 28 3.22 -8.01 11.22
C ASP A 28 2.75 -8.12 9.77
N LYS A 29 3.16 -9.19 9.10
CA LYS A 29 2.86 -9.39 7.68
C LYS A 29 1.39 -9.66 7.40
N GLU A 30 0.66 -10.28 8.31
CA GLU A 30 -0.78 -10.49 8.14
C GLU A 30 -1.53 -9.15 8.12
N LYS A 31 -1.21 -8.30 9.06
CA LYS A 31 -1.85 -6.99 9.19
C LYS A 31 -1.55 -6.09 8.00
N ILE A 32 -0.29 -6.07 7.56
CA ILE A 32 0.09 -5.22 6.42
C ILE A 32 -0.47 -5.77 5.10
N LEU A 33 -0.66 -7.08 4.96
CA LEU A 33 -1.33 -7.65 3.79
C LEU A 33 -2.77 -7.14 3.67
N ASP A 34 -3.51 -7.10 4.77
CA ASP A 34 -4.86 -6.54 4.77
C ASP A 34 -4.87 -5.08 4.31
N LEU A 35 -3.85 -4.32 4.68
CA LEU A 35 -3.72 -2.92 4.31
C LEU A 35 -3.42 -2.74 2.82
N ILE A 36 -2.44 -3.48 2.28
CA ILE A 36 -2.00 -3.29 0.89
C ILE A 36 -3.01 -3.77 -0.14
N PHE A 37 -4.00 -4.57 0.27
CA PHE A 37 -5.08 -5.03 -0.60
C PHE A 37 -6.40 -4.29 -0.34
N LEU A 38 -6.47 -3.41 0.65
CA LEU A 38 -7.72 -2.78 1.09
C LEU A 38 -8.33 -1.92 -0.02
N PRO A 39 -9.51 -2.27 -0.57
CA PRO A 39 -10.08 -1.54 -1.71
C PRO A 39 -10.30 -0.05 -1.44
N GLU A 40 -10.76 0.31 -0.25
CA GLU A 40 -11.06 1.71 0.10
C GLU A 40 -9.78 2.55 0.14
N LEU A 41 -8.68 2.00 0.64
CA LEU A 41 -7.40 2.69 0.66
C LEU A 41 -6.82 2.81 -0.75
N ILE A 42 -6.86 1.72 -1.53
CA ILE A 42 -6.36 1.72 -2.91
C ILE A 42 -7.12 2.75 -3.76
N THR A 43 -8.44 2.77 -3.63
CA THR A 43 -9.29 3.74 -4.35
C THR A 43 -8.91 5.17 -3.99
N TYR A 44 -8.66 5.44 -2.72
CA TYR A 44 -8.21 6.76 -2.27
C TYR A 44 -6.85 7.13 -2.90
N VAL A 45 -5.88 6.20 -2.87
CA VAL A 45 -4.55 6.45 -3.46
C VAL A 45 -4.66 6.71 -4.95
N LEU A 46 -5.45 5.91 -5.68
CA LEU A 46 -5.67 6.11 -7.11
C LEU A 46 -6.25 7.49 -7.40
N ASP A 47 -7.20 7.94 -6.60
CA ASP A 47 -7.81 9.26 -6.76
C ASP A 47 -6.78 10.37 -6.53
N VAL A 48 -5.95 10.26 -5.50
CA VAL A 48 -4.90 11.24 -5.23
C VAL A 48 -3.90 11.29 -6.40
N ARG A 49 -3.45 10.13 -6.89
CA ARG A 49 -2.48 10.08 -7.99
C ARG A 49 -3.04 10.67 -9.28
N LYS A 50 -4.32 10.45 -9.55
CA LYS A 50 -5.01 11.03 -10.71
C LYS A 50 -5.03 12.55 -10.67
N ASN A 51 -5.12 13.14 -9.48
CA ASN A 51 -5.25 14.59 -9.28
C ASN A 51 -3.95 15.24 -8.77
N GLU A 52 -2.84 14.54 -8.84
CA GLU A 52 -1.55 14.96 -8.30
C GLU A 52 -1.05 16.27 -8.92
N LYS A 53 -1.28 16.46 -10.23
CA LYS A 53 -0.90 17.68 -10.95
C LYS A 53 -1.67 18.91 -10.48
N GLN A 54 -2.80 18.70 -9.80
CA GLN A 54 -3.63 19.78 -9.25
C GLN A 54 -3.29 20.09 -7.79
N GLY A 55 -2.20 19.49 -7.26
CA GLY A 55 -1.73 19.74 -5.90
C GLY A 55 -2.29 18.79 -4.85
N TYR A 56 -2.98 17.72 -5.24
CA TYR A 56 -3.49 16.74 -4.29
C TYR A 56 -2.35 15.86 -3.76
N GLU A 57 -2.36 15.63 -2.47
CA GLU A 57 -1.38 14.81 -1.77
C GLU A 57 -2.09 13.85 -0.83
N ILE A 58 -1.39 12.78 -0.44
CA ILE A 58 -1.92 11.84 0.56
C ILE A 58 -2.08 12.58 1.89
N ASP A 59 -3.30 12.54 2.41
CA ASP A 59 -3.65 13.10 3.73
C ASP A 59 -3.64 11.94 4.74
N LEU A 60 -2.71 11.97 5.68
CA LEU A 60 -2.56 10.91 6.67
C LEU A 60 -3.83 10.71 7.50
N ASN A 61 -4.54 11.78 7.84
CA ASN A 61 -5.77 11.68 8.63
C ASN A 61 -6.85 10.89 7.88
N LYS A 62 -6.95 11.08 6.55
CA LYS A 62 -7.88 10.30 5.73
C LYS A 62 -7.48 8.83 5.68
N VAL A 63 -6.19 8.55 5.56
CA VAL A 63 -5.69 7.18 5.59
C VAL A 63 -6.02 6.51 6.92
N ILE A 64 -5.74 7.18 8.03
CA ILE A 64 -6.05 6.66 9.38
C ILE A 64 -7.54 6.38 9.53
N ASN A 65 -8.41 7.28 9.06
CA ASN A 65 -9.86 7.07 9.11
C ASN A 65 -10.28 5.84 8.30
N ILE A 66 -9.72 5.67 7.11
CA ILE A 66 -10.01 4.49 6.28
C ILE A 66 -9.60 3.21 7.00
N LEU A 67 -8.39 3.17 7.54
CA LEU A 67 -7.87 1.98 8.22
C LEU A 67 -8.70 1.65 9.47
N ASN A 68 -9.04 2.65 10.26
CA ASN A 68 -9.84 2.44 11.46
C ASN A 68 -11.26 1.96 11.15
N ASN A 69 -11.85 2.46 10.06
CA ASN A 69 -13.21 2.09 9.68
C ASN A 69 -13.30 0.71 9.03
N TYR A 70 -12.32 0.32 8.23
CA TYR A 70 -12.42 -0.88 7.39
C TYR A 70 -11.55 -2.04 7.87
N LEU A 71 -10.50 -1.79 8.64
CA LEU A 71 -9.65 -2.83 9.23
C LEU A 71 -9.77 -2.89 10.76
N GLU A 72 -10.63 -2.09 11.34
CA GLU A 72 -10.85 -2.03 12.80
C GLU A 72 -9.55 -1.80 13.58
N LEU A 73 -8.61 -1.07 12.98
CA LEU A 73 -7.38 -0.67 13.64
C LEU A 73 -7.68 0.53 14.54
N ASN A 74 -7.07 0.57 15.70
CA ASN A 74 -7.22 1.71 16.62
C ASN A 74 -6.01 2.63 16.48
N ILE A 75 -5.72 3.05 15.25
CA ILE A 75 -4.61 3.96 14.99
C ILE A 75 -5.02 5.35 15.48
N ASN A 76 -4.23 5.90 16.39
CA ASN A 76 -4.30 7.31 16.77
C ASN A 76 -3.04 7.99 16.24
N GLU A 77 -2.91 9.30 16.38
CA GLU A 77 -1.79 10.07 15.85
C GLU A 77 -0.52 9.90 16.69
N ASP A 78 -0.35 8.77 17.35
CA ASP A 78 0.82 8.49 18.16
C ASP A 78 2.02 8.13 17.25
N ILE A 79 3.22 8.44 17.72
CA ILE A 79 4.46 8.27 16.94
C ILE A 79 4.66 6.81 16.53
N ASP A 80 4.33 5.85 17.38
CA ASP A 80 4.50 4.43 17.10
C ASP A 80 3.57 3.96 15.98
N ASP A 81 2.33 4.45 15.96
CA ASP A 81 1.37 4.15 14.89
C ASP A 81 1.77 4.84 13.59
N TYR A 82 2.37 6.02 13.69
CA TYR A 82 2.86 6.79 12.55
C TYR A 82 3.95 6.03 11.79
N TYR A 83 4.81 5.34 12.51
CA TYR A 83 5.89 4.56 11.90
C TYR A 83 5.38 3.46 10.99
N TYR A 84 4.26 2.85 11.36
CA TYR A 84 3.59 1.81 10.59
C TYR A 84 3.19 2.29 9.19
N LEU A 85 2.89 3.58 9.05
CA LEU A 85 2.40 4.19 7.81
C LEU A 85 3.46 5.04 7.10
N SER A 86 4.74 4.90 7.46
CA SER A 86 5.79 5.80 6.95
C SER A 86 5.89 5.84 5.43
N GLY A 87 5.58 4.75 4.74
CA GLY A 87 5.65 4.67 3.29
C GLY A 87 4.41 5.16 2.54
N ILE A 88 3.35 5.54 3.25
CA ILE A 88 2.07 5.81 2.59
C ILE A 88 2.10 7.05 1.68
N TYR A 89 2.92 8.04 2.00
CA TYR A 89 2.99 9.28 1.21
C TYR A 89 3.47 9.06 -0.21
N LYS A 90 4.28 8.03 -0.45
CA LYS A 90 4.84 7.68 -1.76
C LYS A 90 4.18 6.45 -2.36
N ALA A 91 3.13 5.95 -1.73
CA ALA A 91 2.47 4.73 -2.17
C ALA A 91 1.91 4.85 -3.59
N GLN A 92 2.05 3.77 -4.33
CA GLN A 92 1.53 3.61 -5.68
C GLN A 92 0.73 2.32 -5.75
N VAL A 93 -0.06 2.18 -6.80
CA VAL A 93 -0.87 0.99 -7.05
C VAL A 93 -0.35 0.27 -8.28
N GLN A 94 -0.16 -1.04 -8.16
CA GLN A 94 0.16 -1.89 -9.31
C GLN A 94 -0.95 -2.92 -9.47
N TRP A 95 -1.35 -3.16 -10.72
CA TRP A 95 -2.35 -4.14 -11.07
C TRP A 95 -1.67 -5.43 -11.49
N LEU A 96 -1.99 -6.54 -10.81
CA LEU A 96 -1.42 -7.85 -11.08
C LEU A 96 -2.50 -8.79 -11.59
N ASN A 97 -2.12 -9.76 -12.43
CA ASN A 97 -3.06 -10.78 -12.87
C ASN A 97 -3.60 -11.54 -11.65
N GLN A 98 -4.92 -11.70 -11.61
CA GLN A 98 -5.58 -12.40 -10.51
C GLN A 98 -5.04 -13.84 -10.40
N GLY A 99 -4.66 -14.23 -9.18
CA GLY A 99 -4.11 -15.55 -8.91
C GLY A 99 -2.63 -15.71 -9.23
N ALA A 100 -1.98 -14.71 -9.84
CA ALA A 100 -0.56 -14.77 -10.12
C ALA A 100 0.24 -14.62 -8.81
N PRO A 101 1.26 -15.45 -8.60
CA PRO A 101 2.12 -15.28 -7.42
C PRO A 101 2.99 -14.02 -7.58
N PHE A 102 3.25 -13.37 -6.46
CA PHE A 102 4.12 -12.21 -6.41
C PHE A 102 4.75 -12.10 -5.03
N HIS A 103 5.81 -11.29 -4.94
CA HIS A 103 6.31 -10.83 -3.65
C HIS A 103 6.77 -9.37 -3.76
N ILE A 104 6.88 -8.70 -2.63
CA ILE A 104 7.35 -7.33 -2.55
C ILE A 104 8.77 -7.36 -2.00
N ASP A 105 9.70 -6.80 -2.75
CA ASP A 105 11.09 -6.70 -2.38
C ASP A 105 11.47 -5.22 -2.19
N VAL A 106 12.68 -4.96 -1.73
CA VAL A 106 13.13 -3.61 -1.41
C VAL A 106 14.56 -3.41 -1.87
N THR A 107 14.85 -2.22 -2.42
CA THR A 107 16.19 -1.83 -2.82
C THR A 107 17.02 -1.41 -1.59
N ASP A 108 18.31 -1.22 -1.77
CA ASP A 108 19.22 -0.73 -0.71
C ASP A 108 18.80 0.64 -0.17
N THR A 109 18.09 1.43 -0.97
CA THR A 109 17.62 2.76 -0.57
C THR A 109 16.22 2.73 0.05
N GLY A 110 15.60 1.56 0.19
CA GLY A 110 14.29 1.40 0.81
C GLY A 110 13.11 1.50 -0.14
N SER A 111 13.34 1.57 -1.45
CA SER A 111 12.25 1.60 -2.44
C SER A 111 11.68 0.20 -2.64
N GLU A 112 10.37 0.07 -2.44
CA GLU A 112 9.67 -1.20 -2.69
C GLU A 112 9.40 -1.41 -4.17
N TYR A 113 9.43 -2.66 -4.60
CA TYR A 113 9.02 -3.06 -5.95
C TYR A 113 8.39 -4.45 -5.91
N ILE A 114 7.53 -4.73 -6.89
CA ILE A 114 6.79 -5.99 -6.95
C ILE A 114 7.45 -6.91 -7.97
N VAL A 115 7.72 -8.15 -7.56
CA VAL A 115 8.32 -9.19 -8.41
C VAL A 115 7.25 -10.22 -8.76
N THR A 116 7.03 -10.45 -10.05
CA THR A 116 5.99 -11.37 -10.53
C THR A 116 6.53 -12.56 -11.33
N ASP A 117 7.77 -12.46 -11.85
CA ASP A 117 8.32 -13.45 -12.77
C ASP A 117 9.33 -14.40 -12.14
N PHE A 118 9.37 -14.44 -10.81
CA PHE A 118 10.37 -15.24 -10.09
C PHE A 118 10.20 -16.75 -10.29
N LEU A 119 9.05 -17.20 -10.76
CA LEU A 119 8.80 -18.62 -11.02
C LEU A 119 9.64 -19.18 -12.18
N TYR A 120 10.14 -18.30 -13.04
CA TYR A 120 10.91 -18.69 -14.22
C TYR A 120 12.40 -18.43 -14.07
N ALA A 121 12.80 -18.01 -12.90
CA ALA A 121 14.22 -17.72 -12.63
C ALA A 121 15.04 -18.97 -12.42
#